data_8743be291a0a282e41e22b814ad28aec
#
_entry.id   8743be291a0a282e41e22b814ad28aec
#
_cell.length_a   1.000
_cell.length_b   1.000
_cell.length_c   1.000
_cell.angle_alpha   90.00
_cell.angle_beta   90.00
_cell.angle_gamma   90.00
#
_symmetry.space_group_name_H-M   'P 1'
#
loop_
_entity.id
_entity.type
_entity.pdbx_description
1 polymer ?
#
loop_
_entity_poly.entity_id
_entity_poly.type
_entity_poly.pdbx_seq_one_letter_code
_entity_poly.pdbx_strand_id
1 'polypeptide(L)' 'MKVYILMHTAEIGQDKNTECVGVFSTKEKAQKRLIEEMRNRSTHCDQEYWQTLERETE' A
#
# COMPACT_ATOMS: atom_id res chain seq x y z
N MET A 1 18.28 10.61 -1.07
CA MET A 1 17.09 10.43 -1.91
C MET A 1 16.06 9.64 -1.15
N LYS A 2 14.82 10.08 -1.16
CA LYS A 2 13.75 9.40 -0.44
C LYS A 2 12.84 8.63 -1.38
N VAL A 3 12.39 7.47 -0.94
CA VAL A 3 11.38 6.69 -1.65
C VAL A 3 10.22 6.41 -0.70
N TYR A 4 9.07 6.19 -1.28
CA TYR A 4 7.84 5.91 -0.55
C TYR A 4 7.31 4.56 -0.98
N ILE A 5 7.15 3.67 -0.02
CA ILE A 5 6.74 2.29 -0.26
C ILE A 5 5.29 2.14 0.16
N LEU A 6 4.43 1.81 -0.78
CA LEU A 6 3.01 1.61 -0.51
C LEU A 6 2.78 0.14 -0.22
N MET A 7 2.25 -0.14 0.97
CA MET A 7 1.98 -1.50 1.44
C MET A 7 0.50 -1.69 1.65
N HIS A 8 0.01 -2.87 1.36
CA HIS A 8 -1.37 -3.26 1.57
C HIS A 8 -1.42 -4.52 2.43
N THR A 9 -2.19 -4.46 3.50
CA THR A 9 -2.40 -5.60 4.39
C THR A 9 -3.88 -5.97 4.37
N ALA A 10 -4.18 -7.24 4.10
CA ALA A 10 -5.53 -7.76 4.10
C ALA A 10 -5.65 -8.87 5.14
N GLU A 11 -6.74 -8.86 5.89
CA GLU A 11 -7.05 -9.91 6.88
C GLU A 11 -8.30 -10.64 6.43
N ILE A 12 -8.20 -11.96 6.30
CA ILE A 12 -9.31 -12.84 5.96
C ILE A 12 -9.34 -13.95 6.99
N GLY A 13 -10.36 -13.93 7.85
CA GLY A 13 -10.43 -14.86 8.96
C GLY A 13 -9.24 -14.68 9.89
N GLN A 14 -8.42 -15.73 10.03
CA GLN A 14 -7.20 -15.68 10.84
C GLN A 14 -5.95 -15.39 10.03
N ASP A 15 -6.08 -15.29 8.72
CA ASP A 15 -4.95 -15.06 7.82
C ASP A 15 -4.72 -13.57 7.61
N LYS A 16 -3.45 -13.20 7.62
CA LYS A 16 -3.04 -11.82 7.41
C LYS A 16 -1.94 -11.79 6.37
N ASN A 17 -2.18 -11.08 5.27
CA ASN A 17 -1.24 -10.98 4.17
C ASN A 17 -0.88 -9.53 3.91
N THR A 18 0.41 -9.26 3.82
CA THR A 18 0.92 -7.94 3.51
C THR A 18 1.70 -8.01 2.20
N GLU A 19 1.41 -7.08 1.29
CA GLU A 19 2.11 -7.03 0.01
C GLU A 19 2.61 -5.62 -0.26
N CYS A 20 3.68 -5.52 -1.03
CA CYS A 20 4.19 -4.25 -1.52
C CYS A 20 3.48 -3.92 -2.82
N VAL A 21 2.72 -2.83 -2.83
CA VAL A 21 1.98 -2.40 -4.01
C VAL A 21 2.90 -1.67 -4.98
N GLY A 22 3.82 -0.87 -4.47
CA GLY A 22 4.74 -0.16 -5.31
C GLY A 22 5.72 0.70 -4.52
N VAL A 23 6.73 1.18 -5.22
CA VAL A 23 7.73 2.09 -4.67
C VAL A 23 7.73 3.35 -5.53
N PHE A 24 7.67 4.51 -4.89
CA PHE A 24 7.49 5.78 -5.58
C PHE A 24 8.53 6.80 -5.12
N SER A 25 8.89 7.70 -6.02
CA SER A 25 9.89 8.72 -5.71
C SER A 25 9.31 9.92 -4.95
N THR A 26 7.98 10.07 -4.95
CA THR A 26 7.32 11.15 -4.22
C THR A 26 6.12 10.61 -3.47
N LYS A 27 5.77 11.30 -2.38
CA LYS A 27 4.60 10.96 -1.59
C LYS A 27 3.33 11.12 -2.41
N GLU A 28 3.29 12.10 -3.28
CA GLU A 28 2.12 12.35 -4.12
C GLU A 28 1.83 11.21 -5.07
N LYS A 29 2.88 10.63 -5.66
CA LYS A 29 2.74 9.48 -6.55
C LYS A 29 2.23 8.26 -5.78
N ALA A 30 2.75 8.04 -4.57
CA ALA A 30 2.29 6.94 -3.72
C ALA A 30 0.81 7.11 -3.38
N GLN A 31 0.41 8.32 -3.03
CA GLN A 31 -0.97 8.63 -2.67
C GLN A 31 -1.93 8.44 -3.85
N LYS A 32 -1.50 8.86 -5.03
CA LYS A 32 -2.28 8.69 -6.25
C LYS A 32 -2.51 7.20 -6.54
N ARG A 33 -1.47 6.39 -6.39
CA ARG A 33 -1.58 4.95 -6.58
C ARG A 33 -2.52 4.33 -5.55
N LEU A 34 -2.44 4.80 -4.31
CA LEU A 34 -3.33 4.34 -3.25
C LEU A 34 -4.80 4.54 -3.64
N ILE A 35 -5.14 5.71 -4.14
CA ILE A 35 -6.51 6.02 -4.55
C ILE A 35 -6.95 5.12 -5.70
N GLU A 36 -6.08 4.89 -6.68
CA GLU A 36 -6.37 4.02 -7.81
C GLU A 36 -6.62 2.58 -7.36
N GLU A 37 -5.78 2.08 -6.46
CA GLU A 37 -5.93 0.71 -5.95
C GLU A 37 -7.21 0.55 -5.14
N MET A 38 -7.58 1.54 -4.34
CA MET A 38 -8.81 1.50 -3.58
C MET A 38 -10.05 1.47 -4.47
N ARG A 39 -9.99 2.13 -5.62
CA ARG A 39 -11.09 2.13 -6.58
C ARG A 39 -11.23 0.82 -7.32
N ASN A 40 -10.09 0.20 -7.64
CA ASN A 40 -10.07 -0.97 -8.51
C ASN A 40 -10.15 -2.29 -7.77
N ARG A 41 -9.90 -2.29 -6.47
CA ARG A 41 -9.95 -3.52 -5.70
C ARG A 41 -11.34 -3.78 -5.16
N SER A 42 -11.85 -4.94 -5.53
CA SER A 42 -13.05 -5.51 -4.93
C SER A 42 -12.56 -6.52 -3.91
N THR A 43 -12.49 -6.14 -2.66
CA THR A 43 -11.92 -6.99 -1.62
C THR A 43 -13.02 -7.69 -0.82
N HIS A 44 -12.81 -8.98 -0.59
CA HIS A 44 -13.67 -9.78 0.28
C HIS A 44 -12.95 -10.10 1.58
N CYS A 45 -12.09 -9.20 2.03
CA CYS A 45 -11.37 -9.37 3.28
C CYS A 45 -12.14 -8.73 4.44
N ASP A 46 -11.94 -9.26 5.64
CA ASP A 46 -12.59 -8.75 6.84
C ASP A 46 -12.09 -7.35 7.19
N GLN A 47 -10.80 -7.13 7.04
CA GLN A 47 -10.18 -5.84 7.28
C GLN A 47 -9.07 -5.61 6.26
N GLU A 48 -8.84 -4.35 5.97
CA GLU A 48 -7.76 -3.99 5.07
C GLU A 48 -7.10 -2.71 5.55
N TYR A 49 -5.78 -2.66 5.40
CA TYR A 49 -4.98 -1.52 5.84
C TYR A 49 -4.05 -1.10 4.72
N TRP A 50 -3.90 0.21 4.58
CA TRP A 50 -2.94 0.79 3.66
C TRP A 50 -1.91 1.56 4.45
N GLN A 51 -0.65 1.41 4.08
CA GLN A 51 0.45 2.06 4.78
C GLN A 51 1.46 2.58 3.77
N THR A 52 1.91 3.80 4.00
CA THR A 52 2.98 4.38 3.18
C THR A 52 4.20 4.55 4.08
N LEU A 53 5.29 3.90 3.70
CA LEU A 53 6.54 3.96 4.43
C LEU A 53 7.52 4.85 3.70
N GLU A 54 8.20 5.72 4.44
CA GLU A 54 9.25 6.57 3.89
C GLU A 54 10.60 5.95 4.19
N ARG A 55 11.43 5.83 3.14
CA ARG A 55 12.78 5.27 3.27
C ARG A 55 13.79 6.19 2.62
N GLU A 56 14.93 6.31 3.26
CA GLU A 56 16.05 7.05 2.71
C GLU A 56 16.91 6.09 1.89
N THR A 57 17.25 6.49 0.67
CA THR A 57 18.17 5.72 -0.18
C THR A 57 19.35 6.59 -0.52
N GLU A 58 20.50 5.96 -0.66
CA GLU A 58 21.72 6.68 -1.06
C GLU A 58 21.76 6.92 -2.55
#